data_f06aaf243b61c4f8c73a48eab5182140
#
_entry.id   f06aaf243b61c4f8c73a48eab5182140
#
_cell.length_a   1.000
_cell.length_b   1.000
_cell.length_c   1.000
_cell.angle_alpha   90.00
_cell.angle_beta   90.00
_cell.angle_gamma   90.00
#
_symmetry.space_group_name_H-M   'P 1'
#
loop_
_entity.id
_entity.type
_entity.pdbx_description
1 polymer ?
#
loop_
_entity_poly.entity_id
_entity_poly.type
_entity_poly.pdbx_seq_one_letter_code
_entity_poly.pdbx_strand_id
1 'polypeptide(L)'
;GIPRAISAAMEAINAGRQIVLADDDAPLVGLLGGNDCLIASHLLEGCAFLEGKQELRLPPAETPVITEAADDLSEVIGQQQGKRALEVTAAGGHNLLLIGPPGTGKTMLASRLRGLLPPLNDREALESAAIISLENSRRVQAEWRCRPFRAPHHSASLTAMVGGGSLPA
;
A
#
# COMPACT_ATOMS: atom_id res chain seq x y z
N GLY A 1 3.27 -7.33 -16.48
CA GLY A 1 2.17 -6.74 -15.74
C GLY A 1 2.02 -5.25 -16.01
N ILE A 2 0.85 -4.71 -15.80
CA ILE A 2 0.57 -3.28 -16.01
C ILE A 2 0.77 -2.55 -14.67
N PRO A 3 1.60 -1.49 -14.59
CA PRO A 3 1.85 -0.76 -13.33
C PRO A 3 0.60 -0.19 -12.65
N ARG A 4 -0.55 -0.20 -13.34
CA ARG A 4 -1.83 0.34 -12.86
C ARG A 4 -2.95 -0.71 -12.77
N ALA A 5 -2.62 -1.99 -12.75
CA ALA A 5 -3.62 -3.07 -12.73
C ALA A 5 -4.61 -2.94 -11.57
N ILE A 6 -4.14 -2.66 -10.36
CA ILE A 6 -4.99 -2.47 -9.17
C ILE A 6 -5.92 -1.27 -9.35
N SER A 7 -5.40 -0.11 -9.80
CA SER A 7 -6.21 1.08 -9.99
C SER A 7 -7.28 0.88 -11.06
N ALA A 8 -6.92 0.22 -12.18
CA ALA A 8 -7.86 -0.08 -13.26
C ALA A 8 -8.95 -1.06 -12.81
N ALA A 9 -8.58 -2.08 -12.01
CA ALA A 9 -9.52 -3.03 -11.46
C ALA A 9 -10.48 -2.37 -10.47
N MET A 10 -10.00 -1.52 -9.58
CA MET A 10 -10.84 -0.76 -8.63
C MET A 10 -11.84 0.15 -9.37
N GLU A 11 -11.40 0.86 -10.40
CA GLU A 11 -12.26 1.70 -11.24
C GLU A 11 -13.35 0.87 -11.95
N ALA A 12 -12.98 -0.27 -12.53
CA ALA A 12 -13.94 -1.14 -13.20
C ALA A 12 -14.99 -1.67 -12.23
N ILE A 13 -14.57 -2.18 -11.07
CA ILE A 13 -15.48 -2.67 -10.02
C ILE A 13 -16.42 -1.57 -9.53
N ASN A 14 -15.89 -0.36 -9.26
CA ASN A 14 -16.69 0.78 -8.84
C ASN A 14 -17.72 1.21 -9.92
N ALA A 15 -17.40 0.98 -11.18
CA ALA A 15 -18.30 1.22 -12.30
C ALA A 15 -19.28 0.07 -12.57
N GLY A 16 -19.28 -0.99 -11.74
CA GLY A 16 -20.11 -2.19 -11.93
C GLY A 16 -19.74 -2.98 -13.19
N ARG A 17 -18.48 -3.00 -13.57
CA ARG A 17 -17.96 -3.68 -14.78
C ARG A 17 -16.97 -4.76 -14.41
N GLN A 18 -16.96 -5.82 -15.20
CA GLN A 18 -15.89 -6.80 -15.17
C GLN A 18 -14.67 -6.28 -15.93
N ILE A 19 -13.48 -6.69 -15.46
CA ILE A 19 -12.20 -6.38 -16.12
C ILE A 19 -11.45 -7.68 -16.41
N VAL A 20 -10.86 -7.76 -17.60
CA VAL A 20 -9.95 -8.85 -17.99
C VAL A 20 -8.52 -8.34 -17.94
N LEU A 21 -7.68 -9.00 -17.17
CA LEU A 21 -6.28 -8.65 -16.94
C LEU A 21 -5.35 -9.79 -17.35
N ALA A 22 -4.07 -9.46 -17.52
CA ALA A 22 -3.06 -10.44 -17.84
C ALA A 22 -2.71 -11.32 -16.63
N ASP A 23 -2.20 -12.51 -16.90
CA ASP A 23 -1.78 -13.49 -15.90
C ASP A 23 -0.75 -12.93 -14.90
N ASP A 24 0.18 -12.11 -15.39
CA ASP A 24 1.18 -11.45 -14.56
C ASP A 24 0.59 -10.55 -13.47
N ASP A 25 -0.63 -10.05 -13.66
CA ASP A 25 -1.31 -9.17 -12.72
C ASP A 25 -2.18 -9.94 -11.71
N ALA A 26 -2.37 -11.26 -11.91
CA ALA A 26 -3.24 -12.09 -11.09
C ALA A 26 -2.93 -12.00 -9.57
N PRO A 27 -1.67 -12.04 -9.09
CA PRO A 27 -1.37 -11.92 -7.67
C PRO A 27 -1.76 -10.56 -7.08
N LEU A 28 -1.71 -9.50 -7.88
CA LEU A 28 -2.06 -8.15 -7.43
C LEU A 28 -3.58 -7.97 -7.32
N VAL A 29 -4.31 -8.41 -8.33
CA VAL A 29 -5.76 -8.25 -8.37
C VAL A 29 -6.50 -9.30 -7.55
N GLY A 30 -5.84 -10.40 -7.18
CA GLY A 30 -6.32 -11.37 -6.21
C GLY A 30 -6.57 -10.76 -4.81
N LEU A 31 -5.88 -9.65 -4.49
CA LEU A 31 -6.09 -8.88 -3.25
C LEU A 31 -7.46 -8.16 -3.20
N LEU A 32 -8.05 -7.87 -4.36
CA LEU A 32 -9.36 -7.21 -4.44
C LEU A 32 -10.50 -8.13 -4.02
N GLY A 33 -10.34 -9.43 -4.23
CA GLY A 33 -11.42 -10.41 -4.04
C GLY A 33 -12.57 -10.22 -5.07
N GLY A 34 -13.60 -11.04 -4.92
CA GLY A 34 -14.79 -10.95 -5.79
C GLY A 34 -14.62 -11.62 -7.15
N ASN A 35 -15.64 -11.47 -8.00
CA ASN A 35 -15.74 -12.16 -9.29
C ASN A 35 -15.63 -11.22 -10.49
N ASP A 36 -15.29 -9.95 -10.26
CA ASP A 36 -15.28 -8.92 -11.29
C ASP A 36 -13.96 -8.82 -12.04
N CYS A 37 -12.88 -9.39 -11.46
CA CYS A 37 -11.58 -9.50 -12.11
C CYS A 37 -11.42 -10.88 -12.75
N LEU A 38 -11.15 -10.93 -14.03
CA LEU A 38 -10.92 -12.15 -14.79
C LEU A 38 -9.49 -12.15 -15.35
N ILE A 39 -8.88 -13.32 -15.43
CA ILE A 39 -7.51 -13.47 -15.88
C ILE A 39 -7.46 -14.22 -17.21
N ALA A 40 -6.73 -13.63 -18.16
CA ALA A 40 -6.43 -14.25 -19.47
C ALA A 40 -4.91 -14.38 -19.65
N SER A 41 -4.46 -15.55 -20.10
CA SER A 41 -3.04 -15.81 -20.36
C SER A 41 -2.57 -15.16 -21.68
N HIS A 42 -3.50 -14.94 -22.60
CA HIS A 42 -3.24 -14.24 -23.86
C HIS A 42 -4.51 -13.61 -24.42
N LEU A 43 -4.35 -12.68 -25.36
CA LEU A 43 -5.45 -11.89 -25.94
C LEU A 43 -6.56 -12.75 -26.57
N LEU A 44 -6.22 -13.87 -27.20
CA LEU A 44 -7.20 -14.75 -27.84
C LEU A 44 -8.16 -15.40 -26.85
N GLU A 45 -7.72 -15.69 -25.62
CA GLU A 45 -8.62 -16.14 -24.54
C GLU A 45 -9.64 -15.06 -24.19
N GLY A 46 -9.19 -13.80 -24.06
CA GLY A 46 -10.08 -12.67 -23.84
C GLY A 46 -11.11 -12.51 -24.99
N CYS A 47 -10.68 -12.65 -26.23
CA CYS A 47 -11.59 -12.61 -27.38
C CYS A 47 -12.61 -13.77 -27.36
N ALA A 48 -12.15 -14.99 -27.08
CA ALA A 48 -13.03 -16.17 -27.00
C ALA A 48 -14.06 -16.03 -25.86
N PHE A 49 -13.68 -15.42 -24.74
CA PHE A 49 -14.60 -15.09 -23.65
C PHE A 49 -15.68 -14.10 -24.10
N LEU A 50 -15.28 -13.00 -24.76
CA LEU A 50 -16.24 -12.01 -25.28
C LEU A 50 -17.21 -12.58 -26.32
N GLU A 51 -16.77 -13.60 -27.06
CA GLU A 51 -17.62 -14.35 -28.03
C GLU A 51 -18.48 -15.44 -27.36
N GLY A 52 -18.36 -15.62 -26.04
CA GLY A 52 -19.10 -16.65 -25.29
C GLY A 52 -18.63 -18.08 -25.55
N LYS A 53 -17.41 -18.26 -26.09
CA LYS A 53 -16.86 -19.59 -26.45
C LYS A 53 -16.05 -20.22 -25.29
N GLN A 54 -15.59 -19.42 -24.34
CA GLN A 54 -14.73 -19.86 -23.25
C GLN A 54 -15.02 -19.04 -21.99
N GLU A 55 -14.89 -19.65 -20.82
CA GLU A 55 -14.86 -18.96 -19.54
C GLU A 55 -13.41 -18.60 -19.17
N LEU A 56 -13.24 -17.45 -18.50
CA LEU A 56 -11.96 -17.05 -17.94
C LEU A 56 -11.89 -17.42 -16.45
N ARG A 57 -10.67 -17.62 -15.98
CA ARG A 57 -10.44 -17.94 -14.58
C ARG A 57 -10.45 -16.66 -13.69
N LEU A 58 -10.83 -16.86 -12.44
CA LEU A 58 -10.64 -15.84 -11.42
C LEU A 58 -9.17 -15.79 -10.96
N PRO A 59 -8.67 -14.63 -10.52
CA PRO A 59 -7.38 -14.57 -9.87
C PRO A 59 -7.38 -15.44 -8.60
N PRO A 60 -6.24 -16.07 -8.25
CA PRO A 60 -6.14 -16.80 -6.99
C PRO A 60 -6.40 -15.82 -5.83
N ALA A 61 -7.17 -16.25 -4.85
CA ALA A 61 -7.36 -15.47 -3.63
C ALA A 61 -6.00 -15.39 -2.91
N GLU A 62 -5.38 -14.24 -2.93
CA GLU A 62 -4.15 -14.00 -2.21
C GLU A 62 -4.45 -13.61 -0.77
N THR A 63 -3.88 -14.36 0.17
CA THR A 63 -3.87 -13.98 1.57
C THR A 63 -2.44 -13.49 1.88
N PRO A 64 -2.20 -12.18 1.84
CA PRO A 64 -0.85 -11.68 2.07
C PRO A 64 -0.40 -12.01 3.48
N VAL A 65 0.80 -12.53 3.61
CA VAL A 65 1.44 -12.73 4.91
C VAL A 65 1.92 -11.37 5.38
N ILE A 66 1.37 -10.87 6.46
CA ILE A 66 1.87 -9.64 7.12
C ILE A 66 3.25 -9.97 7.68
N THR A 67 4.30 -9.58 6.96
CA THR A 67 5.67 -10.05 7.22
C THR A 67 6.51 -9.05 8.03
N GLU A 68 6.12 -7.80 8.12
CA GLU A 68 6.89 -6.81 8.88
C GLU A 68 6.27 -6.54 10.23
N ALA A 69 6.93 -7.04 11.28
CA ALA A 69 6.77 -6.46 12.61
C ALA A 69 7.25 -5.01 12.53
N ALA A 70 6.32 -4.07 12.71
CA ALA A 70 6.71 -2.68 12.90
C ALA A 70 7.60 -2.60 14.14
N ASP A 71 8.59 -1.70 14.11
CA ASP A 71 9.43 -1.41 15.27
C ASP A 71 8.58 -1.19 16.53
N ASP A 72 8.79 -1.96 17.59
CA ASP A 72 8.00 -1.87 18.82
C ASP A 72 8.48 -0.72 19.71
N LEU A 73 7.53 0.01 20.29
CA LEU A 73 7.82 1.07 21.25
C LEU A 73 8.47 0.55 22.54
N SER A 74 8.29 -0.73 22.88
CA SER A 74 8.91 -1.37 24.02
C SER A 74 10.44 -1.41 23.93
N GLU A 75 11.00 -1.42 22.72
CA GLU A 75 12.45 -1.40 22.47
C GLU A 75 13.11 -0.07 22.88
N VAL A 76 12.33 0.99 23.01
CA VAL A 76 12.83 2.31 23.42
C VAL A 76 13.05 2.32 24.92
N ILE A 77 14.30 2.43 25.35
CA ILE A 77 14.64 2.53 26.78
C ILE A 77 14.44 3.96 27.25
N GLY A 78 13.73 4.13 28.38
CA GLY A 78 13.44 5.45 28.92
C GLY A 78 12.40 6.21 28.09
N GLN A 79 12.62 7.53 27.91
CA GLN A 79 11.79 8.41 27.06
C GLN A 79 10.28 8.39 27.39
N GLN A 80 9.90 8.30 28.67
CA GLN A 80 8.51 8.10 29.09
C GLN A 80 7.55 9.17 28.55
N GLN A 81 7.97 10.43 28.52
CA GLN A 81 7.15 11.52 27.98
C GLN A 81 6.98 11.39 26.46
N GLY A 82 8.05 11.01 25.73
CA GLY A 82 8.00 10.77 24.30
C GLY A 82 7.11 9.58 23.96
N LYS A 83 7.21 8.49 24.71
CA LYS A 83 6.34 7.31 24.56
C LYS A 83 4.87 7.69 24.77
N ARG A 84 4.57 8.39 25.85
CA ARG A 84 3.20 8.82 26.13
C ARG A 84 2.64 9.76 25.08
N ALA A 85 3.47 10.67 24.55
CA ALA A 85 3.08 11.55 23.46
C ALA A 85 2.74 10.75 22.18
N LEU A 86 3.53 9.71 21.85
CA LEU A 86 3.25 8.82 20.71
C LEU A 86 1.94 8.04 20.89
N GLU A 87 1.69 7.49 22.08
CA GLU A 87 0.44 6.78 22.40
C GLU A 87 -0.80 7.69 22.19
N VAL A 88 -0.75 8.91 22.72
CA VAL A 88 -1.83 9.90 22.57
C VAL A 88 -2.01 10.27 21.10
N THR A 89 -0.89 10.47 20.40
CA THR A 89 -0.89 10.77 18.95
C THR A 89 -1.53 9.65 18.15
N ALA A 90 -1.16 8.41 18.43
CA ALA A 90 -1.70 7.25 17.74
C ALA A 90 -3.20 7.06 18.02
N ALA A 91 -3.61 7.20 19.29
CA ALA A 91 -5.00 7.02 19.70
C ALA A 91 -5.94 8.09 19.14
N GLY A 92 -5.45 9.34 19.02
CA GLY A 92 -6.26 10.48 18.57
C GLY A 92 -6.06 10.86 17.11
N GLY A 93 -5.16 10.21 16.37
CA GLY A 93 -4.82 10.60 14.99
C GLY A 93 -4.21 12.01 14.91
N HIS A 94 -3.47 12.41 15.94
CA HIS A 94 -2.92 13.76 16.05
C HIS A 94 -1.57 13.90 15.32
N ASN A 95 -1.21 15.14 15.00
CA ASN A 95 0.14 15.48 14.60
C ASN A 95 1.04 15.63 15.82
N LEU A 96 2.31 15.23 15.71
CA LEU A 96 3.30 15.35 16.78
C LEU A 96 4.54 16.09 16.28
N LEU A 97 4.99 17.06 17.05
CA LEU A 97 6.26 17.75 16.83
C LEU A 97 7.27 17.36 17.89
N LEU A 98 8.38 16.76 17.48
CA LEU A 98 9.50 16.39 18.36
C LEU A 98 10.63 17.42 18.21
N ILE A 99 10.90 18.15 19.28
CA ILE A 99 11.96 19.19 19.33
C ILE A 99 13.05 18.75 20.31
N GLY A 100 14.30 18.99 19.96
CA GLY A 100 15.45 18.69 20.82
C GLY A 100 16.76 18.62 20.04
N PRO A 101 17.90 18.55 20.73
CA PRO A 101 19.23 18.49 20.10
C PRO A 101 19.42 17.19 19.27
N PRO A 102 20.41 17.16 18.39
CA PRO A 102 20.79 15.95 17.67
C PRO A 102 21.10 14.79 18.62
N GLY A 103 20.83 13.55 18.21
CA GLY A 103 21.13 12.34 18.98
C GLY A 103 20.17 12.01 20.12
N THR A 104 19.10 12.79 20.35
CA THR A 104 18.12 12.53 21.44
C THR A 104 17.06 11.49 21.10
N GLY A 105 17.18 10.75 19.99
CA GLY A 105 16.27 9.67 19.65
C GLY A 105 14.94 10.09 19.00
N LYS A 106 14.80 11.33 18.52
CA LYS A 106 13.55 11.82 17.87
C LYS A 106 13.12 10.96 16.69
N THR A 107 14.05 10.66 15.79
CA THR A 107 13.77 9.83 14.60
C THR A 107 13.40 8.40 15.01
N MET A 108 14.08 7.85 16.01
CA MET A 108 13.79 6.54 16.56
C MET A 108 12.35 6.49 17.14
N LEU A 109 11.94 7.49 17.92
CA LEU A 109 10.57 7.59 18.41
C LEU A 109 9.55 7.72 17.28
N ALA A 110 9.83 8.58 16.29
CA ALA A 110 8.93 8.80 15.17
C ALA A 110 8.69 7.51 14.36
N SER A 111 9.72 6.68 14.14
CA SER A 111 9.57 5.43 13.40
C SER A 111 8.65 4.41 14.11
N ARG A 112 8.60 4.43 15.47
CA ARG A 112 7.74 3.54 16.26
C ARG A 112 6.26 3.91 16.23
N LEU A 113 5.91 5.11 15.75
CA LEU A 113 4.51 5.51 15.63
C LEU A 113 3.72 4.54 14.74
N ARG A 114 4.34 4.03 13.67
CA ARG A 114 3.71 3.05 12.77
C ARG A 114 3.24 1.80 13.50
N GLY A 115 4.03 1.31 14.45
CA GLY A 115 3.70 0.11 15.25
C GLY A 115 2.58 0.31 16.27
N LEU A 116 2.26 1.56 16.62
CA LEU A 116 1.15 1.88 17.51
C LEU A 116 -0.20 2.05 16.79
N LEU A 117 -0.15 2.25 15.47
CA LEU A 117 -1.36 2.46 14.68
C LEU A 117 -1.98 1.11 14.28
N PRO A 118 -3.32 1.01 14.25
CA PRO A 118 -3.97 -0.18 13.73
C PRO A 118 -3.60 -0.40 12.26
N PRO A 119 -3.58 -1.66 11.78
CA PRO A 119 -3.37 -1.94 10.37
C PRO A 119 -4.41 -1.21 9.51
N LEU A 120 -4.07 -1.00 8.24
CA LEU A 120 -5.02 -0.44 7.29
C LEU A 120 -6.23 -1.37 7.14
N ASN A 121 -7.42 -0.79 7.02
CA ASN A 121 -8.59 -1.55 6.59
C ASN A 121 -8.47 -1.92 5.10
N ASP A 122 -9.37 -2.78 4.59
CA ASP A 122 -9.26 -3.30 3.22
C ASP A 122 -9.26 -2.19 2.17
N ARG A 123 -10.10 -1.18 2.34
CA ARG A 123 -10.18 -0.04 1.42
C ARG A 123 -8.88 0.79 1.43
N GLU A 124 -8.41 1.16 2.62
CA GLU A 124 -7.14 1.89 2.79
C GLU A 124 -5.96 1.10 2.25
N ALA A 125 -5.95 -0.22 2.46
CA ALA A 125 -4.90 -1.11 1.96
C ALA A 125 -4.89 -1.14 0.42
N LEU A 126 -6.05 -1.21 -0.22
CA LEU A 126 -6.17 -1.17 -1.68
C LEU A 126 -5.72 0.17 -2.27
N GLU A 127 -6.13 1.29 -1.66
CA GLU A 127 -5.70 2.63 -2.08
C GLU A 127 -4.17 2.78 -1.95
N SER A 128 -3.59 2.29 -0.85
CA SER A 128 -2.13 2.26 -0.66
C SER A 128 -1.43 1.36 -1.66
N ALA A 129 -1.96 0.16 -1.89
CA ALA A 129 -1.44 -0.81 -2.85
C ALA A 129 -1.45 -0.27 -4.28
N ALA A 130 -2.48 0.48 -4.67
CA ALA A 130 -2.56 1.13 -5.97
C ALA A 130 -1.39 2.09 -6.19
N ILE A 131 -1.01 2.87 -5.16
CA ILE A 131 0.12 3.80 -5.23
C ILE A 131 1.45 3.04 -5.24
N ILE A 132 1.64 2.07 -4.34
CA ILE A 132 2.87 1.26 -4.24
C ILE A 132 3.12 0.50 -5.54
N SER A 133 2.08 0.00 -6.19
CA SER A 133 2.19 -0.74 -7.45
C SER A 133 2.81 0.07 -8.60
N LEU A 134 2.69 1.40 -8.56
CA LEU A 134 3.30 2.31 -9.55
C LEU A 134 4.82 2.32 -9.45
N GLU A 135 5.37 2.16 -8.24
CA GLU A 135 6.81 2.12 -8.00
C GLU A 135 7.34 0.69 -8.17
N ASN A 136 6.73 -0.26 -7.48
CA ASN A 136 7.16 -1.67 -7.47
C ASN A 136 6.02 -2.60 -7.04
N SER A 137 5.48 -3.33 -7.99
CA SER A 137 4.37 -4.27 -7.75
C SER A 137 4.71 -5.39 -6.74
N ARG A 138 5.98 -5.78 -6.62
CA ARG A 138 6.41 -6.82 -5.66
C ARG A 138 6.30 -6.36 -4.21
N ARG A 139 6.39 -5.05 -3.95
CA ARG A 139 6.25 -4.49 -2.60
C ARG A 139 4.82 -4.52 -2.09
N VAL A 140 3.83 -4.60 -2.97
CA VAL A 140 2.42 -4.59 -2.59
C VAL A 140 2.09 -5.72 -1.63
N GLN A 141 2.53 -6.94 -1.91
CA GLN A 141 2.27 -8.09 -1.05
C GLN A 141 3.00 -8.00 0.30
N ALA A 142 4.26 -7.54 0.30
CA ALA A 142 5.06 -7.40 1.51
C ALA A 142 4.54 -6.27 2.43
N GLU A 143 3.98 -5.21 1.85
CA GLU A 143 3.49 -4.03 2.59
C GLU A 143 1.95 -4.01 2.72
N TRP A 144 1.28 -5.13 2.42
CA TRP A 144 -0.18 -5.21 2.52
C TRP A 144 -0.67 -4.90 3.92
N ARG A 145 -1.64 -3.99 4.03
CA ARG A 145 -2.21 -3.47 5.28
C ARG A 145 -1.21 -2.76 6.20
N CYS A 146 0.06 -2.64 5.80
CA CYS A 146 1.03 -1.86 6.56
C CYS A 146 0.82 -0.37 6.30
N ARG A 147 0.86 0.44 7.35
CA ARG A 147 0.81 1.90 7.19
C ARG A 147 2.13 2.38 6.58
N PRO A 148 2.09 3.12 5.46
CA PRO A 148 3.30 3.60 4.84
C PRO A 148 4.03 4.59 5.75
N PHE A 149 5.36 4.45 5.84
CA PHE A 149 6.22 5.37 6.57
C PHE A 149 7.20 6.02 5.58
N ARG A 150 7.24 7.33 5.58
CA ARG A 150 8.17 8.11 4.76
C ARG A 150 9.01 9.00 5.67
N ALA A 151 10.32 8.92 5.54
CA ALA A 151 11.29 9.75 6.25
C ALA A 151 12.11 10.57 5.23
N PRO A 152 11.55 11.66 4.67
CA PRO A 152 12.25 12.47 3.70
C PRO A 152 13.48 13.10 4.34
N HIS A 153 14.58 13.18 3.58
CA HIS A 153 15.80 13.85 4.02
C HIS A 153 15.52 15.34 4.25
N HIS A 154 16.20 15.96 5.20
CA HIS A 154 16.02 17.38 5.54
C HIS A 154 16.29 18.33 4.36
N SER A 155 17.03 17.89 3.35
CA SER A 155 17.29 18.64 2.11
C SER A 155 16.25 18.37 1.00
N ALA A 156 15.21 17.56 1.27
CA ALA A 156 14.18 17.30 0.28
C ALA A 156 13.46 18.60 -0.09
N SER A 157 13.30 18.86 -1.40
CA SER A 157 12.56 20.03 -1.87
C SER A 157 11.07 19.90 -1.59
N LEU A 158 10.36 21.02 -1.56
CA LEU A 158 8.90 21.03 -1.40
C LEU A 158 8.22 20.17 -2.48
N THR A 159 8.68 20.26 -3.73
CA THR A 159 8.19 19.45 -4.85
C THR A 159 8.42 17.96 -4.65
N ALA A 160 9.51 17.56 -4.00
CA ALA A 160 9.77 16.16 -3.65
C ALA A 160 8.83 15.65 -2.54
N MET A 161 8.32 16.54 -1.69
CA MET A 161 7.43 16.19 -0.57
C MET A 161 5.96 16.14 -0.98
N VAL A 162 5.51 17.10 -1.81
CA VAL A 162 4.08 17.23 -2.18
C VAL A 162 3.77 16.74 -3.59
N GLY A 163 4.78 16.31 -4.32
CA GLY A 163 4.67 15.99 -5.73
C GLY A 163 4.63 17.25 -6.61
N GLY A 164 4.77 17.06 -7.89
CA GLY A 164 4.87 18.14 -8.87
C GLY A 164 6.31 18.26 -9.39
N GLY A 165 6.47 18.07 -10.67
CA GLY A 165 7.72 18.10 -11.41
C GLY A 165 7.44 17.60 -12.82
N SER A 166 8.28 17.95 -13.78
CA SER A 166 8.24 17.34 -15.10
C SER A 166 8.58 15.85 -14.96
N LEU A 167 7.77 14.97 -15.56
CA LEU A 167 8.15 13.59 -15.75
C LEU A 167 9.52 13.56 -16.43
N PRO A 168 10.47 12.75 -15.97
CA PRO A 168 11.70 12.53 -16.73
C PRO A 168 11.31 11.98 -18.11
N ALA A 169 11.89 12.58 -19.14
CA ALA A 169 11.69 12.20 -20.53
C ALA A 169 12.23 10.79 -20.81
#